data_26501a55a1beddf61c1d1d7f9d6343e5
#
_entry.id   26501a55a1beddf61c1d1d7f9d6343e5
#
_cell.length_a   1.000
_cell.length_b   1.000
_cell.length_c   1.000
_cell.angle_alpha   90.00
_cell.angle_beta   90.00
_cell.angle_gamma   90.00
#
_symmetry.space_group_name_H-M   'P 1'
#
loop_
_entity.id
_entity.type
_entity.pdbx_description
1 polymer ?
#
loop_
_entity_poly.entity_id
_entity_poly.type
_entity_poly.pdbx_seq_one_letter_code
_entity_poly.pdbx_strand_id
1 'polypeptide(L)'
;MAGDAKRAIENVSSLLEQVKVEDARGQFWILQEDREVLDSIDADEPAPTRLLPKFDSILLGHKDRSRIIRDQYKRLVFKPKAGDIAATVLVDGQVAGTWRHTRKRHTLAFSVKPFGKMAKADLEEVKQQARELSQYVGAEELDFSVGS
;
A
#
# COMPACT_ATOMS: atom_id res chain seq x y z
N MET A 1 8.50 13.60 -22.91
CA MET A 1 7.92 13.00 -21.69
C MET A 1 7.59 14.01 -20.58
N ALA A 2 8.49 14.87 -20.09
CA ALA A 2 8.11 15.87 -19.06
C ALA A 2 7.10 16.91 -19.58
N GLY A 3 7.17 17.31 -20.86
CA GLY A 3 6.25 18.24 -21.49
C GLY A 3 4.82 17.71 -21.65
N ASP A 4 4.68 16.39 -21.86
CA ASP A 4 3.38 15.77 -22.06
C ASP A 4 2.60 15.66 -20.75
N ALA A 5 3.29 15.35 -19.64
CA ALA A 5 2.69 15.31 -18.32
C ALA A 5 2.21 16.71 -17.86
N LYS A 6 3.00 17.76 -18.13
CA LYS A 6 2.61 19.14 -17.83
C LYS A 6 1.36 19.55 -18.61
N ARG A 7 1.34 19.27 -19.92
CA ARG A 7 0.18 19.57 -20.78
C ARG A 7 -1.07 18.77 -20.35
N ALA A 8 -0.90 17.51 -19.93
CA ALA A 8 -2.01 16.70 -19.40
C ALA A 8 -2.59 17.32 -18.12
N ILE A 9 -1.76 17.78 -17.19
CA ILE A 9 -2.22 18.47 -15.98
C ILE A 9 -2.91 19.79 -16.31
N GLU A 10 -2.38 20.56 -17.26
CA GLU A 10 -3.01 21.81 -17.73
C GLU A 10 -4.41 21.55 -18.30
N ASN A 11 -4.60 20.46 -19.06
CA ASN A 11 -5.90 20.10 -19.64
C ASN A 11 -6.95 19.72 -18.59
N VAL A 12 -6.56 19.22 -17.43
CA VAL A 12 -7.47 18.82 -16.34
C VAL A 12 -7.45 19.80 -15.16
N SER A 13 -6.75 20.92 -15.30
CA SER A 13 -6.57 21.90 -14.21
C SER A 13 -7.88 22.43 -13.62
N SER A 14 -8.93 22.53 -14.45
CA SER A 14 -10.27 22.94 -14.00
C SER A 14 -10.98 21.90 -13.13
N LEU A 15 -10.49 20.65 -13.10
CA LEU A 15 -11.02 19.58 -12.28
C LEU A 15 -10.17 19.35 -11.02
N LEU A 16 -9.05 20.06 -10.89
CA LEU A 16 -8.11 19.88 -9.80
C LEU A 16 -8.23 21.01 -8.77
N GLU A 17 -8.11 20.65 -7.51
CA GLU A 17 -7.97 21.56 -6.38
C GLU A 17 -6.61 21.36 -5.73
N GLN A 18 -5.93 22.46 -5.40
CA GLN A 18 -4.67 22.38 -4.68
C GLN A 18 -4.92 22.16 -3.20
N VAL A 19 -4.25 21.18 -2.62
CA VAL A 19 -4.31 20.88 -1.19
C VAL A 19 -2.94 21.05 -0.55
N LYS A 20 -2.95 21.51 0.71
CA LYS A 20 -1.76 21.58 1.54
C LYS A 20 -1.62 20.28 2.31
N VAL A 21 -0.44 19.67 2.24
CA VAL A 21 -0.10 18.47 3.01
C VAL A 21 0.94 18.86 4.04
N GLU A 22 0.65 18.64 5.33
CA GLU A 22 1.58 18.93 6.42
C GLU A 22 2.87 18.14 6.27
N ASP A 23 3.99 18.73 6.65
CA ASP A 23 5.33 18.12 6.59
C ASP A 23 5.75 17.58 5.22
N ALA A 24 5.03 17.94 4.16
CA ALA A 24 5.42 17.60 2.79
C ALA A 24 5.83 18.84 2.01
N ARG A 25 6.89 18.69 1.20
CA ARG A 25 7.34 19.73 0.27
C ARG A 25 6.74 19.46 -1.10
N GLY A 26 6.19 20.51 -1.73
CA GLY A 26 5.66 20.43 -3.08
C GLY A 26 4.22 20.92 -3.18
N GLN A 27 3.68 20.79 -4.39
CA GLN A 27 2.28 21.06 -4.68
C GLN A 27 1.54 19.74 -4.80
N PHE A 28 0.43 19.62 -4.08
CA PHE A 28 -0.43 18.45 -4.10
C PHE A 28 -1.79 18.87 -4.64
N TRP A 29 -2.38 17.96 -5.40
CA TRP A 29 -3.63 18.19 -6.09
C TRP A 29 -4.55 17.01 -5.88
N ILE A 30 -5.84 17.30 -5.69
CA ILE A 30 -6.91 16.30 -5.66
C ILE A 30 -7.91 16.65 -6.76
N LEU A 31 -8.73 15.69 -7.12
CA LEU A 31 -9.92 16.01 -7.92
C LEU A 31 -10.91 16.78 -7.04
N GLN A 32 -11.56 17.80 -7.61
CA GLN A 32 -12.56 18.59 -6.87
C GLN A 32 -13.70 17.70 -6.35
N GLU A 33 -14.08 16.68 -7.09
CA GLU A 33 -15.09 15.68 -6.68
C GLU A 33 -14.69 14.88 -5.45
N ASP A 34 -13.39 14.74 -5.17
CA ASP A 34 -12.89 14.01 -4.00
C ASP A 34 -12.80 14.89 -2.74
N ARG A 35 -13.10 16.19 -2.85
CA ARG A 35 -12.97 17.15 -1.74
C ARG A 35 -13.85 16.75 -0.55
N GLU A 36 -15.12 16.46 -0.79
CA GLU A 36 -16.05 16.08 0.26
C GLU A 36 -15.63 14.78 0.96
N VAL A 37 -15.09 13.83 0.19
CA VAL A 37 -14.55 12.58 0.73
C VAL A 37 -13.36 12.87 1.63
N LEU A 38 -12.41 13.71 1.18
CA LEU A 38 -11.24 14.09 1.97
C LEU A 38 -11.65 14.79 3.28
N ASP A 39 -12.60 15.72 3.24
CA ASP A 39 -13.07 16.47 4.41
C ASP A 39 -13.88 15.58 5.39
N SER A 40 -14.42 14.45 4.93
CA SER A 40 -15.15 13.50 5.76
C SER A 40 -14.25 12.51 6.50
N ILE A 41 -12.97 12.41 6.13
CA ILE A 41 -12.02 11.49 6.76
C ILE A 41 -11.65 12.04 8.14
N ASP A 42 -11.88 11.25 9.17
CA ASP A 42 -11.35 11.54 10.51
C ASP A 42 -9.84 11.23 10.53
N ALA A 43 -9.03 12.29 10.68
CA ALA A 43 -7.58 12.16 10.70
C ALA A 43 -7.05 11.38 11.92
N ASP A 44 -7.85 11.29 12.98
CA ASP A 44 -7.52 10.54 14.21
C ASP A 44 -7.94 9.07 14.12
N GLU A 45 -8.74 8.69 13.12
CA GLU A 45 -9.10 7.29 12.89
C GLU A 45 -7.96 6.57 12.15
N PRO A 46 -7.43 5.47 12.72
CA PRO A 46 -6.34 4.74 12.09
C PRO A 46 -6.78 4.16 10.73
N ALA A 47 -5.96 4.33 9.73
CA ALA A 47 -6.23 3.77 8.42
C ALA A 47 -6.24 2.23 8.48
N PRO A 48 -7.19 1.57 7.81
CA PRO A 48 -7.31 0.11 7.87
C PRO A 48 -6.07 -0.59 7.33
N THR A 49 -5.75 -1.75 7.90
CA THR A 49 -4.68 -2.62 7.40
C THR A 49 -5.00 -3.07 5.96
N ARG A 50 -3.99 -3.05 5.09
CA ARG A 50 -4.13 -3.43 3.68
C ARG A 50 -2.98 -4.29 3.18
N LEU A 51 -3.31 -5.26 2.34
CA LEU A 51 -2.35 -6.03 1.55
C LEU A 51 -2.14 -5.36 0.20
N LEU A 52 -0.94 -4.86 -0.04
CA LEU A 52 -0.57 -4.31 -1.34
C LEU A 52 0.18 -5.37 -2.16
N PRO A 53 -0.19 -5.55 -3.44
CA PRO A 53 0.51 -6.47 -4.33
C PRO A 53 1.93 -5.99 -4.63
N LYS A 54 2.71 -6.82 -5.34
CA LYS A 54 3.96 -6.38 -5.95
C LYS A 54 3.70 -5.24 -6.92
N PHE A 55 4.63 -4.28 -6.96
CA PHE A 55 4.57 -3.14 -7.88
C PHE A 55 3.34 -2.24 -7.72
N ASP A 56 2.77 -2.20 -6.51
CA ASP A 56 1.64 -1.34 -6.23
C ASP A 56 1.95 0.14 -6.50
N SER A 57 0.97 0.86 -7.05
CA SER A 57 1.11 2.27 -7.44
C SER A 57 1.38 3.20 -6.26
N ILE A 58 0.90 2.88 -5.06
CA ILE A 58 1.19 3.64 -3.83
C ILE A 58 2.69 3.69 -3.57
N LEU A 59 3.41 2.59 -3.84
CA LEU A 59 4.87 2.52 -3.67
C LEU A 59 5.65 3.09 -4.86
N LEU A 60 5.08 3.10 -6.06
CA LEU A 60 5.75 3.53 -7.28
C LEU A 60 5.45 4.98 -7.68
N GLY A 61 4.27 5.46 -7.40
CA GLY A 61 3.74 6.73 -7.91
C GLY A 61 4.43 7.97 -7.33
N HIS A 62 5.09 7.85 -6.18
CA HIS A 62 5.69 8.99 -5.49
C HIS A 62 7.21 8.90 -5.41
N LYS A 63 7.90 10.01 -5.72
CA LYS A 63 9.35 10.14 -5.54
C LYS A 63 9.72 10.11 -4.06
N ASP A 64 9.00 10.87 -3.24
CA ASP A 64 9.11 10.83 -1.79
C ASP A 64 8.12 9.80 -1.22
N ARG A 65 8.68 8.81 -0.54
CA ARG A 65 7.94 7.69 0.06
C ARG A 65 8.05 7.68 1.59
N SER A 66 8.61 8.74 2.19
CA SER A 66 8.88 8.81 3.64
C SER A 66 7.62 8.63 4.48
N ARG A 67 6.46 9.05 3.97
CA ARG A 67 5.15 8.90 4.62
C ARG A 67 4.63 7.46 4.61
N ILE A 68 5.03 6.67 3.61
CA ILE A 68 4.51 5.31 3.38
C ILE A 68 5.48 4.27 3.91
N ILE A 69 6.80 4.51 3.83
CA ILE A 69 7.81 3.55 4.25
C ILE A 69 8.99 4.24 4.93
N ARG A 70 9.33 3.76 6.13
CA ARG A 70 10.51 4.22 6.87
C ARG A 70 11.80 3.83 6.14
N ASP A 71 12.80 4.69 6.17
CA ASP A 71 14.07 4.50 5.43
C ASP A 71 14.75 3.16 5.70
N GLN A 72 14.74 2.72 6.94
CA GLN A 72 15.33 1.45 7.36
C GLN A 72 14.71 0.21 6.69
N TYR A 73 13.45 0.30 6.24
CA TYR A 73 12.73 -0.80 5.61
C TYR A 73 12.75 -0.75 4.07
N LYS A 74 13.20 0.36 3.48
CA LYS A 74 13.23 0.53 2.01
C LYS A 74 13.96 -0.61 1.30
N ARG A 75 15.08 -1.09 1.86
CA ARG A 75 15.87 -2.19 1.27
C ARG A 75 15.19 -3.55 1.35
N LEU A 76 14.24 -3.72 2.27
CA LEU A 76 13.45 -4.96 2.40
C LEU A 76 12.34 -5.03 1.34
N VAL A 77 11.86 -3.89 0.89
CA VAL A 77 10.77 -3.76 -0.10
C VAL A 77 11.33 -3.58 -1.50
N PHE A 78 12.24 -2.62 -1.68
CA PHE A 78 12.82 -2.31 -3.00
C PHE A 78 14.12 -3.07 -3.20
N LYS A 79 14.18 -3.92 -4.22
CA LYS A 79 15.34 -4.71 -4.61
C LYS A 79 15.85 -4.26 -5.99
N PRO A 80 16.54 -3.10 -6.09
CA PRO A 80 16.87 -2.50 -7.38
C PRO A 80 17.69 -3.43 -8.29
N LYS A 81 18.60 -4.24 -7.72
CA LYS A 81 19.42 -5.19 -8.49
C LYS A 81 18.59 -6.31 -9.13
N ALA A 82 17.46 -6.65 -8.54
CA ALA A 82 16.55 -7.68 -9.04
C ALA A 82 15.38 -7.08 -9.84
N GLY A 83 15.25 -5.75 -9.89
CA GLY A 83 14.08 -5.09 -10.48
C GLY A 83 12.76 -5.47 -9.79
N ASP A 84 12.80 -5.87 -8.51
CA ASP A 84 11.66 -6.42 -7.78
C ASP A 84 11.21 -5.46 -6.68
N ILE A 85 9.90 -5.36 -6.51
CA ILE A 85 9.26 -4.66 -5.40
C ILE A 85 8.36 -5.66 -4.70
N ALA A 86 8.63 -5.89 -3.41
CA ALA A 86 7.90 -6.87 -2.64
C ALA A 86 6.44 -6.46 -2.42
N ALA A 87 5.55 -7.43 -2.35
CA ALA A 87 4.21 -7.23 -1.83
C ALA A 87 4.28 -6.86 -0.33
N THR A 88 3.51 -5.86 0.10
CA THR A 88 3.64 -5.24 1.42
C THR A 88 2.35 -5.25 2.21
N VAL A 89 2.48 -5.18 3.52
CA VAL A 89 1.38 -4.95 4.46
C VAL A 89 1.45 -3.50 4.90
N LEU A 90 0.37 -2.75 4.70
CA LEU A 90 0.17 -1.44 5.31
C LEU A 90 -0.58 -1.60 6.64
N VAL A 91 -0.13 -0.89 7.65
CA VAL A 91 -0.81 -0.67 8.91
C VAL A 91 -0.80 0.82 9.16
N ASP A 92 -1.96 1.41 9.36
CA ASP A 92 -2.12 2.85 9.53
C ASP A 92 -1.36 3.67 8.45
N GLY A 93 -1.58 3.31 7.19
CA GLY A 93 -0.96 3.95 6.03
C GLY A 93 0.55 3.72 5.85
N GLN A 94 1.23 3.01 6.75
CA GLN A 94 2.66 2.73 6.68
C GLN A 94 2.98 1.27 6.42
N VAL A 95 4.05 1.03 5.65
CA VAL A 95 4.53 -0.32 5.38
C VAL A 95 5.11 -0.93 6.66
N ALA A 96 4.42 -1.95 7.16
CA ALA A 96 4.75 -2.66 8.40
C ALA A 96 5.34 -4.06 8.18
N GLY A 97 5.33 -4.56 6.95
CA GLY A 97 5.83 -5.89 6.62
C GLY A 97 5.75 -6.21 5.15
N THR A 98 6.17 -7.40 4.80
CA THR A 98 5.99 -8.00 3.46
C THR A 98 5.16 -9.26 3.55
N TRP A 99 4.55 -9.64 2.44
CA TRP A 99 3.82 -10.89 2.36
C TRP A 99 4.14 -11.64 1.07
N ARG A 100 3.88 -12.93 1.08
CA ARG A 100 4.02 -13.84 -0.07
C ARG A 100 2.92 -14.87 -0.04
N HIS A 101 2.56 -15.37 -1.20
CA HIS A 101 1.69 -16.52 -1.31
C HIS A 101 2.21 -17.50 -2.36
N THR A 102 1.83 -18.75 -2.20
CA THR A 102 2.05 -19.81 -3.18
C THR A 102 0.85 -20.73 -3.16
N ARG A 103 0.24 -20.93 -4.33
CA ARG A 103 -0.84 -21.91 -4.45
C ARG A 103 -0.27 -23.29 -4.75
N LYS A 104 -0.68 -24.28 -3.96
CA LYS A 104 -0.36 -25.68 -4.15
C LYS A 104 -1.66 -26.48 -4.18
N ARG A 105 -2.07 -26.94 -5.37
CA ARG A 105 -3.35 -27.65 -5.56
C ARG A 105 -4.53 -26.88 -4.97
N HIS A 106 -5.06 -27.36 -3.83
CA HIS A 106 -6.23 -26.80 -3.15
C HIS A 106 -5.88 -25.82 -2.02
N THR A 107 -4.61 -25.70 -1.66
CA THR A 107 -4.15 -24.89 -0.53
C THR A 107 -3.44 -23.62 -0.99
N LEU A 108 -3.76 -22.48 -0.40
CA LEU A 108 -2.99 -21.24 -0.49
C LEU A 108 -2.06 -21.14 0.73
N ALA A 109 -0.77 -21.35 0.54
CA ALA A 109 0.23 -21.02 1.55
C ALA A 109 0.47 -19.49 1.52
N PHE A 110 0.15 -18.81 2.61
CA PHE A 110 0.30 -17.37 2.77
C PHE A 110 1.22 -17.06 3.95
N SER A 111 2.26 -16.29 3.71
CA SER A 111 3.20 -15.93 4.75
C SER A 111 3.36 -14.42 4.86
N VAL A 112 3.35 -13.91 6.08
CA VAL A 112 3.62 -12.51 6.42
C VAL A 112 4.97 -12.45 7.13
N LYS A 113 5.78 -11.47 6.77
CA LYS A 113 7.02 -11.12 7.47
C LYS A 113 6.93 -9.68 7.98
N PRO A 114 6.53 -9.45 9.23
CA PRO A 114 6.54 -8.14 9.84
C PRO A 114 7.97 -7.57 9.93
N PHE A 115 8.10 -6.25 9.90
CA PHE A 115 9.39 -5.56 10.09
C PHE A 115 9.68 -5.27 11.57
N GLY A 116 8.69 -5.45 12.41
CA GLY A 116 8.75 -5.29 13.85
C GLY A 116 7.53 -5.91 14.50
N LYS A 117 7.20 -5.49 15.71
CA LYS A 117 6.00 -5.97 16.41
C LYS A 117 4.76 -5.46 15.68
N MET A 118 3.91 -6.35 15.23
CA MET A 118 2.59 -6.06 14.65
C MET A 118 1.52 -6.38 15.69
N ALA A 119 0.51 -5.53 15.83
CA ALA A 119 -0.57 -5.78 16.78
C ALA A 119 -1.39 -7.02 16.37
N LYS A 120 -2.01 -7.68 17.34
CA LYS A 120 -2.82 -8.87 17.08
C LYS A 120 -4.01 -8.54 16.18
N ALA A 121 -4.61 -7.36 16.36
CA ALA A 121 -5.72 -6.90 15.53
C ALA A 121 -5.29 -6.80 14.05
N ASP A 122 -4.14 -6.16 13.76
CA ASP A 122 -3.63 -6.04 12.39
C ASP A 122 -3.36 -7.39 11.75
N LEU A 123 -2.81 -8.34 12.51
CA LEU A 123 -2.57 -9.71 12.02
C LEU A 123 -3.88 -10.44 11.70
N GLU A 124 -4.94 -10.24 12.47
CA GLU A 124 -6.25 -10.81 12.16
C GLU A 124 -6.86 -10.18 10.89
N GLU A 125 -6.71 -8.87 10.69
CA GLU A 125 -7.13 -8.22 9.44
C GLU A 125 -6.35 -8.75 8.24
N VAL A 126 -5.03 -8.88 8.35
CA VAL A 126 -4.18 -9.51 7.31
C VAL A 126 -4.65 -10.93 7.01
N LYS A 127 -4.95 -11.71 8.04
CA LYS A 127 -5.42 -13.09 7.89
C LYS A 127 -6.80 -13.14 7.21
N GLN A 128 -7.67 -12.19 7.52
CA GLN A 128 -8.97 -12.08 6.87
C GLN A 128 -8.81 -11.79 5.36
N GLN A 129 -7.97 -10.82 4.99
CA GLN A 129 -7.68 -10.52 3.59
C GLN A 129 -7.00 -11.71 2.87
N ALA A 130 -6.16 -12.48 3.58
CA ALA A 130 -5.57 -13.71 3.04
C ALA A 130 -6.64 -14.79 2.78
N ARG A 131 -7.70 -14.89 3.60
CA ARG A 131 -8.84 -15.77 3.32
C ARG A 131 -9.61 -15.34 2.08
N GLU A 132 -9.87 -14.04 1.93
CA GLU A 132 -10.53 -13.49 0.74
C GLU A 132 -9.72 -13.76 -0.52
N LEU A 133 -8.38 -13.57 -0.45
CA LEU A 133 -7.49 -13.94 -1.54
C LEU A 133 -7.55 -15.46 -1.83
N SER A 134 -7.57 -16.31 -0.80
CA SER A 134 -7.70 -17.77 -0.95
C SER A 134 -8.97 -18.15 -1.73
N GLN A 135 -10.10 -17.55 -1.37
CA GLN A 135 -11.37 -17.74 -2.07
C GLN A 135 -11.31 -17.23 -3.52
N TYR A 136 -10.76 -16.03 -3.72
CA TYR A 136 -10.62 -15.44 -5.04
C TYR A 136 -9.79 -16.31 -6.01
N VAL A 137 -8.72 -16.92 -5.53
CA VAL A 137 -7.87 -17.82 -6.36
C VAL A 137 -8.41 -19.26 -6.41
N GLY A 138 -9.57 -19.54 -5.80
CA GLY A 138 -10.19 -20.86 -5.79
C GLY A 138 -9.39 -21.89 -5.00
N ALA A 139 -8.75 -21.52 -3.90
CA ALA A 139 -8.15 -22.42 -2.96
C ALA A 139 -9.17 -22.78 -1.86
N GLU A 140 -9.22 -24.06 -1.49
CA GLU A 140 -10.15 -24.57 -0.48
C GLU A 140 -9.61 -24.37 0.94
N GLU A 141 -8.30 -24.33 1.09
CA GLU A 141 -7.60 -24.20 2.35
C GLU A 141 -6.63 -23.03 2.35
N LEU A 142 -6.48 -22.40 3.51
CA LEU A 142 -5.48 -21.36 3.78
C LEU A 142 -4.48 -21.86 4.83
N ASP A 143 -3.21 -21.98 4.43
CA ASP A 143 -2.07 -22.16 5.34
C ASP A 143 -1.44 -20.81 5.62
N PHE A 144 -1.76 -20.22 6.78
CA PHE A 144 -1.32 -18.89 7.18
C PHE A 144 -0.18 -18.95 8.19
N SER A 145 0.91 -18.26 7.89
CA SER A 145 2.09 -18.22 8.76
C SER A 145 2.63 -16.80 8.94
N VAL A 146 3.19 -16.52 10.11
CA VAL A 146 3.90 -15.27 10.42
C VAL A 146 5.36 -15.63 10.66
N GLY A 147 6.23 -15.11 9.79
CA GLY A 147 7.67 -15.29 9.89
C GLY A 147 8.31 -14.31 10.87
N SER A 148 9.40 -14.68 11.45
CA SER A 148 10.29 -13.83 12.25
C SER A 148 11.32 -13.13 11.36
#